data_02e01aea6f4caf6f8c0668bd79aa8001
#
_entry.id   02e01aea6f4caf6f8c0668bd79aa8001
#
_cell.length_a   1.000
_cell.length_b   1.000
_cell.length_c   1.000
_cell.angle_alpha   90.00
_cell.angle_beta   90.00
_cell.angle_gamma   90.00
#
_symmetry.space_group_name_H-M   'P 1'
#
loop_
_entity.id
_entity.type
_entity.pdbx_description
1 polymer ?
#
loop_
_entity_poly.entity_id
_entity_poly.type
_entity_poly.pdbx_seq_one_letter_code
_entity_poly.pdbx_strand_id
1 'polypeptide(L)'
;MSVFRESELRYLAGGKQLGRLATVGADGTPHVVPVAWIYNAVRDTIDVGGSELAETKKFRDVARSGRAAIVIDDVGDGEAWRPRGIEVRGRGEAIAMPTPLIRIHPERIVSWGLAGGRSARTVADFTGT
;
A
#
# COMPACT_ATOMS: atom_id res chain seq x y z
N MET A 1 11.45 12.78 -6.96
CA MET A 1 11.80 12.53 -5.55
C MET A 1 10.67 11.76 -4.87
N SER A 2 11.03 10.71 -4.13
CA SER A 2 10.04 9.86 -3.51
C SER A 2 9.62 10.36 -2.13
N VAL A 3 8.35 10.12 -1.77
CA VAL A 3 7.87 10.36 -0.40
C VAL A 3 8.31 9.25 0.56
N PHE A 4 8.79 8.12 0.01
CA PHE A 4 9.32 7.03 0.82
C PHE A 4 10.78 7.30 1.19
N ARG A 5 11.18 6.85 2.38
CA ARG A 5 12.58 6.90 2.81
C ARG A 5 13.37 5.85 2.04
N GLU A 6 14.68 6.03 1.97
CA GLU A 6 15.54 5.09 1.25
C GLU A 6 15.41 3.66 1.79
N SER A 7 15.36 3.50 3.12
CA SER A 7 15.19 2.17 3.71
C SER A 7 13.85 1.54 3.35
N GLU A 8 12.81 2.36 3.23
CA GLU A 8 11.48 1.89 2.81
C GLU A 8 11.49 1.45 1.35
N LEU A 9 12.13 2.22 0.48
CA LEU A 9 12.26 1.84 -0.92
C LEU A 9 13.03 0.53 -1.09
N ARG A 10 14.09 0.34 -0.31
CA ARG A 10 14.83 -0.93 -0.35
C ARG A 10 13.96 -2.08 0.12
N TYR A 11 13.16 -1.88 1.15
CA TYR A 11 12.25 -2.91 1.62
C TYR A 11 11.21 -3.26 0.56
N LEU A 12 10.61 -2.26 -0.06
CA LEU A 12 9.62 -2.47 -1.13
C LEU A 12 10.24 -3.14 -2.34
N ALA A 13 11.51 -2.85 -2.65
CA ALA A 13 12.20 -3.49 -3.78
C ALA A 13 12.44 -4.99 -3.55
N GLY A 14 12.49 -5.43 -2.32
CA GLY A 14 12.59 -6.86 -2.01
C GLY A 14 11.35 -7.66 -2.36
N GLY A 15 10.20 -7.06 -2.35
CA GLY A 15 8.94 -7.33 -3.01
C GLY A 15 8.38 -8.74 -3.03
N LYS A 16 8.70 -9.61 -2.09
CA LYS A 16 8.22 -11.00 -2.13
C LYS A 16 7.05 -11.28 -1.23
N GLN A 17 6.75 -10.35 -0.32
CA GLN A 17 5.66 -10.53 0.64
C GLN A 17 4.34 -10.17 -0.02
N LEU A 18 3.28 -10.82 0.43
CA LEU A 18 1.94 -10.33 0.13
C LEU A 18 1.71 -9.02 0.87
N GLY A 19 0.90 -8.17 0.28
CA GLY A 19 0.32 -7.05 1.00
C GLY A 19 -1.03 -7.45 1.57
N ARG A 20 -1.47 -6.74 2.61
CA ARG A 20 -2.84 -6.86 3.10
C ARG A 20 -3.50 -5.53 2.89
N LEU A 21 -4.47 -5.55 1.99
CA LEU A 21 -5.19 -4.35 1.57
C LEU A 21 -6.42 -4.18 2.44
N ALA A 22 -6.54 -3.01 3.05
CA ALA A 22 -7.71 -2.62 3.82
C ALA A 22 -8.56 -1.64 3.00
N THR A 23 -9.85 -1.91 2.95
CA THR A 23 -10.84 -1.07 2.28
C THR A 23 -12.05 -0.90 3.18
N VAL A 24 -12.93 0.02 2.82
CA VAL A 24 -14.11 0.33 3.63
C VAL A 24 -15.36 0.05 2.81
N GLY A 25 -16.23 -0.80 3.35
CA GLY A 25 -17.51 -1.11 2.73
C GLY A 25 -18.51 0.05 2.81
N ALA A 26 -19.61 -0.08 2.07
CA ALA A 26 -20.63 0.97 2.00
C ALA A 26 -21.23 1.33 3.36
N ASP A 27 -21.27 0.35 4.26
CA ASP A 27 -21.79 0.53 5.62
C ASP A 27 -20.73 0.94 6.64
N GLY A 28 -19.50 1.23 6.18
CA GLY A 28 -18.40 1.57 7.06
C GLY A 28 -17.63 0.37 7.60
N THR A 29 -18.02 -0.85 7.25
CA THR A 29 -17.31 -2.04 7.71
C THR A 29 -15.94 -2.13 7.06
N PRO A 30 -14.86 -2.26 7.85
CA PRO A 30 -13.53 -2.45 7.27
C PRO A 30 -13.36 -3.87 6.74
N HIS A 31 -12.67 -4.00 5.62
CA HIS A 31 -12.34 -5.27 5.01
C HIS A 31 -10.83 -5.34 4.79
N VAL A 32 -10.24 -6.51 4.96
CA VAL A 32 -8.83 -6.72 4.72
C VAL A 32 -8.62 -8.05 4.01
N VAL A 33 -7.81 -8.02 2.95
CA VAL A 33 -7.53 -9.20 2.13
C VAL A 33 -6.06 -9.21 1.70
N PRO A 34 -5.46 -10.38 1.50
CA PRO A 34 -4.12 -10.46 0.93
C PRO A 34 -4.16 -10.13 -0.56
N VAL A 35 -3.15 -9.42 -1.03
CA VAL A 35 -3.08 -8.97 -2.42
C VAL A 35 -1.63 -9.02 -2.92
N ALA A 36 -1.50 -9.16 -4.23
CA ALA A 36 -0.24 -8.87 -4.91
C ALA A 36 -0.15 -7.37 -5.16
N TRP A 37 1.07 -6.86 -5.10
CA TRP A 37 1.30 -5.42 -5.22
C TRP A 37 2.63 -5.16 -5.91
N ILE A 38 2.78 -3.96 -6.45
CA ILE A 38 4.07 -3.45 -6.91
C ILE A 38 4.25 -2.02 -6.42
N TYR A 39 5.50 -1.62 -6.23
CA TYR A 39 5.83 -0.22 -6.07
C TYR A 39 6.00 0.39 -7.46
N ASN A 40 5.22 1.43 -7.76
CA ASN A 40 5.29 2.14 -9.02
C ASN A 40 6.22 3.34 -8.85
N ALA A 41 7.45 3.23 -9.36
CA ALA A 41 8.47 4.26 -9.17
C ALA A 41 8.18 5.52 -9.98
N VAL A 42 7.45 5.40 -11.08
CA VAL A 42 7.11 6.56 -11.91
C VAL A 42 6.13 7.46 -11.19
N ARG A 43 5.15 6.87 -10.50
CA ARG A 43 4.08 7.60 -9.84
C ARG A 43 4.27 7.72 -8.33
N ASP A 44 5.25 6.99 -7.79
CA ASP A 44 5.52 6.95 -6.35
C ASP A 44 4.29 6.42 -5.57
N THR A 45 3.70 5.35 -6.07
CA THR A 45 2.48 4.75 -5.53
C THR A 45 2.66 3.26 -5.31
N ILE A 46 1.75 2.67 -4.53
CA ILE A 46 1.62 1.22 -4.42
C ILE A 46 0.43 0.82 -5.28
N ASP A 47 0.67 -0.04 -6.25
CA ASP A 47 -0.36 -0.49 -7.18
C ASP A 47 -0.70 -1.95 -6.90
N VAL A 48 -1.99 -2.22 -6.70
CA VAL A 48 -2.52 -3.55 -6.38
C VAL A 48 -3.17 -4.11 -7.63
N GLY A 49 -2.72 -5.30 -8.04
CA GLY A 49 -3.33 -6.02 -9.16
C GLY A 49 -4.09 -7.24 -8.69
N GLY A 50 -4.54 -8.05 -9.64
CA GLY A 50 -5.21 -9.30 -9.33
C GLY A 50 -6.10 -9.76 -10.45
N SER A 51 -6.37 -11.07 -10.45
CA SER A 51 -7.28 -11.67 -11.43
C SER A 51 -8.68 -11.11 -11.26
N GLU A 52 -9.28 -10.66 -12.35
CA GLU A 52 -10.64 -10.13 -12.37
C GLU A 52 -10.87 -9.03 -11.33
N LEU A 53 -9.85 -8.22 -11.11
CA LEU A 53 -9.85 -7.23 -10.04
C LEU A 53 -11.05 -6.29 -10.11
N ALA A 54 -11.43 -5.85 -11.33
CA ALA A 54 -12.53 -4.91 -11.50
C ALA A 54 -13.88 -5.46 -11.05
N GLU A 55 -14.00 -6.78 -10.89
CA GLU A 55 -15.24 -7.43 -10.46
C GLU A 55 -15.28 -7.68 -8.95
N THR A 56 -14.21 -7.32 -8.23
CA THR A 56 -14.11 -7.61 -6.80
C THR A 56 -14.79 -6.54 -5.96
N LYS A 57 -15.17 -6.93 -4.74
CA LYS A 57 -15.73 -6.00 -3.76
C LYS A 57 -14.72 -4.91 -3.40
N LYS A 58 -13.44 -5.28 -3.23
CA LYS A 58 -12.41 -4.29 -2.87
C LYS A 58 -12.28 -3.19 -3.92
N PHE A 59 -12.38 -3.55 -5.21
CA PHE A 59 -12.33 -2.58 -6.29
C PHE A 59 -13.52 -1.61 -6.21
N ARG A 60 -14.72 -2.15 -6.01
CA ARG A 60 -15.92 -1.33 -5.89
C ARG A 60 -15.87 -0.43 -4.65
N ASP A 61 -15.37 -0.96 -3.54
CA ASP A 61 -15.28 -0.18 -2.30
C ASP A 61 -14.29 0.97 -2.45
N VAL A 62 -13.16 0.74 -3.12
CA VAL A 62 -12.21 1.82 -3.37
C VAL A 62 -12.80 2.86 -4.35
N ALA A 63 -13.48 2.40 -5.40
CA ALA A 63 -14.11 3.32 -6.35
C ALA A 63 -15.11 4.24 -5.65
N ARG A 64 -15.84 3.72 -4.66
CA ARG A 64 -16.83 4.49 -3.92
C ARG A 64 -16.19 5.39 -2.86
N SER A 65 -15.29 4.84 -2.05
CA SER A 65 -14.77 5.54 -0.87
C SER A 65 -13.60 6.46 -1.18
N GLY A 66 -12.80 6.12 -2.21
CA GLY A 66 -11.57 6.83 -2.49
C GLY A 66 -10.48 6.61 -1.43
N ARG A 67 -10.60 5.57 -0.61
CA ARG A 67 -9.69 5.33 0.51
C ARG A 67 -9.17 3.90 0.48
N ALA A 68 -7.89 3.74 0.81
CA ALA A 68 -7.28 2.43 0.94
C ALA A 68 -6.04 2.50 1.83
N ALA A 69 -5.70 1.38 2.42
CA ALA A 69 -4.45 1.22 3.14
C ALA A 69 -3.88 -0.16 2.84
N ILE A 70 -2.57 -0.26 2.86
CA ILE A 70 -1.90 -1.54 2.67
C ILE A 70 -0.78 -1.69 3.69
N VAL A 71 -0.65 -2.88 4.24
CA VAL A 71 0.51 -3.24 5.05
C VAL A 71 1.29 -4.33 4.33
N ILE A 72 2.60 -4.16 4.28
CA ILE A 72 3.55 -5.10 3.72
C ILE A 72 4.56 -5.37 4.81
N ASP A 73 4.63 -6.61 5.30
CA ASP A 73 5.47 -6.91 6.44
C ASP A 73 5.97 -8.34 6.43
N ASP A 74 6.97 -8.60 7.26
CA ASP A 74 7.44 -9.94 7.55
C ASP A 74 8.18 -9.93 8.89
N VAL A 75 8.73 -11.09 9.26
CA VAL A 75 9.45 -11.24 10.53
C VAL A 75 10.94 -11.53 10.32
N GLY A 76 11.44 -11.27 9.12
CA GLY A 76 12.83 -11.55 8.77
C GLY A 76 13.04 -13.01 8.45
N ASP A 77 14.27 -13.34 8.02
CA ASP A 77 14.62 -14.66 7.53
C ASP A 77 15.23 -15.58 8.59
N GLY A 78 15.58 -15.03 9.75
CA GLY A 78 16.25 -15.78 10.80
C GLY A 78 15.27 -16.44 11.77
N GLU A 79 15.81 -17.17 12.76
CA GLU A 79 14.99 -17.78 13.79
C GLU A 79 14.43 -16.75 14.79
N ALA A 80 15.09 -15.61 14.90
CA ALA A 80 14.65 -14.56 15.81
C ALA A 80 13.46 -13.83 15.20
N TRP A 81 12.46 -13.59 16.04
CA TRP A 81 11.29 -12.78 15.66
C TRP A 81 11.71 -11.32 15.52
N ARG A 82 11.77 -10.83 14.29
CA ARG A 82 12.21 -9.45 14.00
C ARG A 82 11.19 -8.78 13.08
N PRO A 83 10.07 -8.32 13.63
CA PRO A 83 9.03 -7.69 12.80
C PRO A 83 9.56 -6.45 12.09
N ARG A 84 9.29 -6.40 10.81
CA ARG A 84 9.59 -5.22 9.99
C ARG A 84 8.49 -5.05 8.96
N GLY A 85 8.27 -3.84 8.52
CA GLY A 85 7.25 -3.61 7.53
C GLY A 85 6.95 -2.15 7.30
N ILE A 86 5.94 -1.95 6.48
CA ILE A 86 5.48 -0.62 6.10
C ILE A 86 3.97 -0.65 5.94
N GLU A 87 3.31 0.39 6.44
CA GLU A 87 1.90 0.65 6.19
C GLU A 87 1.79 1.93 5.38
N VAL A 88 1.02 1.88 4.30
CA VAL A 88 0.75 3.05 3.45
C VAL A 88 -0.74 3.28 3.43
N ARG A 89 -1.17 4.44 3.89
CA ARG A 89 -2.57 4.87 3.88
C ARG A 89 -2.73 6.05 2.95
N GLY A 90 -3.84 6.11 2.23
CA GLY A 90 -4.08 7.29 1.44
C GLY A 90 -5.28 7.22 0.55
N ARG A 91 -5.24 8.05 -0.47
CA ARG A 91 -6.26 8.07 -1.50
C ARG A 91 -6.12 6.78 -2.32
N GLY A 92 -7.24 6.06 -2.43
CA GLY A 92 -7.32 4.89 -3.27
C GLY A 92 -8.03 5.24 -4.56
N GLU A 93 -7.44 4.80 -5.66
CA GLU A 93 -7.98 5.05 -6.99
C GLU A 93 -8.21 3.71 -7.68
N ALA A 94 -9.45 3.45 -8.05
CA ALA A 94 -9.81 2.24 -8.79
C ALA A 94 -9.74 2.56 -10.28
N ILE A 95 -8.77 1.96 -10.96
CA ILE A 95 -8.49 2.21 -12.36
C ILE A 95 -8.91 0.96 -13.14
N ALA A 96 -9.86 1.12 -14.08
CA ALA A 96 -10.39 -0.01 -14.85
C ALA A 96 -9.61 -0.29 -16.14
N MET A 97 -9.02 0.75 -16.71
CA MET A 97 -8.42 0.67 -18.06
C MET A 97 -7.03 1.27 -18.07
N PRO A 98 -6.10 0.80 -18.86
CA PRO A 98 -6.20 -0.36 -19.75
C PRO A 98 -6.17 -1.71 -19.03
N THR A 99 -5.59 -1.77 -17.83
CA THR A 99 -5.55 -2.96 -16.99
C THR A 99 -6.08 -2.58 -15.61
N PRO A 100 -7.03 -3.33 -15.06
CA PRO A 100 -7.56 -2.99 -13.73
C PRO A 100 -6.48 -3.00 -12.66
N LEU A 101 -6.45 -1.95 -11.86
CA LEU A 101 -5.61 -1.89 -10.68
C LEU A 101 -6.19 -0.94 -9.64
N ILE A 102 -5.78 -1.11 -8.40
CA ILE A 102 -6.06 -0.16 -7.32
C ILE A 102 -4.74 0.54 -7.03
N ARG A 103 -4.74 1.87 -7.13
CA ARG A 103 -3.54 2.67 -6.89
C ARG A 103 -3.69 3.41 -5.58
N ILE A 104 -2.70 3.24 -4.70
CA ILE A 104 -2.70 3.92 -3.41
C ILE A 104 -1.70 5.06 -3.49
N HIS A 105 -2.21 6.28 -3.35
CA HIS A 105 -1.42 7.51 -3.30
C HIS A 105 -1.11 7.78 -1.83
N PRO A 106 0.17 7.71 -1.42
CA PRO A 106 0.51 7.81 0.01
C PRO A 106 0.13 9.16 0.61
N GLU A 107 -0.56 9.13 1.74
CA GLU A 107 -0.84 10.31 2.56
C GLU A 107 -0.25 10.15 3.95
N ARG A 108 -0.15 8.92 4.44
CA ARG A 108 0.52 8.61 5.69
C ARG A 108 1.32 7.32 5.54
N ILE A 109 2.55 7.35 5.99
CA ILE A 109 3.45 6.20 5.92
C ILE A 109 3.96 5.90 7.33
N VAL A 110 3.81 4.64 7.74
CA VAL A 110 4.37 4.12 8.99
C VAL A 110 5.28 2.96 8.64
N SER A 111 6.50 2.96 9.12
CA SER A 111 7.41 1.84 8.91
C SER A 111 8.11 1.48 10.22
N TRP A 112 8.52 0.24 10.34
CA TRP A 112 9.15 -0.29 11.55
C TRP A 112 10.13 -1.39 11.18
N GLY A 113 11.13 -1.57 12.04
CA GLY A 113 12.12 -2.64 11.87
C GLY A 113 13.07 -2.45 10.70
N LEU A 114 13.07 -1.29 10.06
CA LEU A 114 13.94 -0.97 8.94
C LEU A 114 15.14 -0.14 9.41
N ALA A 115 16.14 -0.01 8.55
CA ALA A 115 17.29 0.84 8.84
C ALA A 115 16.81 2.27 9.14
N GLY A 116 17.36 2.90 10.18
CA GLY A 116 16.94 4.23 10.61
C GLY A 116 15.80 4.22 11.61
N GLY A 117 15.28 3.04 11.97
CA GLY A 117 14.26 2.89 13.00
C GLY A 117 12.86 3.21 12.53
N ARG A 118 11.92 3.20 13.49
CA ARG A 118 10.51 3.44 13.22
C ARG A 118 10.27 4.87 12.72
N SER A 119 9.41 4.99 11.75
CA SER A 119 8.97 6.30 11.23
C SER A 119 7.45 6.28 11.08
N ALA A 120 6.81 7.37 11.47
CA ALA A 120 5.38 7.56 11.26
C ALA A 120 5.19 9.02 10.88
N ARG A 121 4.68 9.26 9.66
CA ARG A 121 4.60 10.62 9.16
C ARG A 121 3.46 10.81 8.18
N THR A 122 2.95 12.02 8.15
CA THR A 122 2.03 12.47 7.11
C THR A 122 2.86 12.96 5.95
N VAL A 123 2.46 12.56 4.74
CA VAL A 123 3.16 12.89 3.51
C VAL A 123 2.53 14.12 2.90
N ALA A 124 3.37 15.07 2.49
CA ALA A 124 2.89 16.26 1.81
C ALA A 124 2.23 15.87 0.47
N ASP A 125 1.17 16.60 0.11
CA ASP A 125 0.51 16.41 -1.16
C ASP A 125 1.29 17.17 -2.24
N PHE A 126 2.03 16.42 -3.04
CA PHE A 126 2.82 17.02 -4.10
C PHE A 126 1.98 17.49 -5.29
N THR A 127 0.75 17.00 -5.41
CA THR A 127 -0.10 17.40 -6.53
C THR A 127 -0.81 18.71 -6.27
N GLY A 128 -0.90 19.11 -5.01
CA GLY A 128 -1.55 20.35 -4.62
C GLY A 128 -0.68 21.58 -4.74
N THR A 129 0.56 21.40 -5.13
CA THR A 129 1.50 22.52 -5.23
C THR A 129 1.32 23.27 -6.53
#